data_768887aba505b0ad70724951dc19ab62
#
_entry.id   768887aba505b0ad70724951dc19ab62
#
_cell.length_a   1.000
_cell.length_b   1.000
_cell.length_c   1.000
_cell.angle_alpha   90.00
_cell.angle_beta   90.00
_cell.angle_gamma   90.00
#
_symmetry.space_group_name_H-M   'P 1'
#
loop_
_entity.id
_entity.type
_entity.pdbx_description
1 polymer ?
#
loop_
_entity_poly.entity_id
_entity_poly.type
_entity_poly.pdbx_seq_one_letter_code
_entity_poly.pdbx_strand_id
1 'polypeptide(L)'
;MDDNDQDHGLRARGEGXDGHLIWPQADPSQDLPRHSTLSLSGRKKRSRRPSSPAARHVKNPAETARVRKLGACIKCRIEKLKCSDETVCVSCQGKYGVPLCQRTCLRKTLSDLAKHTTFVRYTGLRYNQEQALLRTKCALGEGFREVFLSFSDIDLQSPTLKTVFRKCHSLSNGAEVIAFPRDRVPLHSQLVEWVEHQILAERHAGRHYGFEATIDTFILKYIKAGTSRTALPQIRLIRKIHEMRCMYRIWRVDTLYWRHAQTSHHSPLPPFIHAELRQIVKSALESCERDIFNELDKFLKPSGIPAKDRAPMWAALWQLIFTFKDLTQTFKEAGRLANVHPAFDACTTATEQLYVAIMSFYGSHYRQASNLKVSLQCLDSTHMPSSTLRHEVGDIFQHARHERGAFRMF
;
A
#
# COMPACT_ATOMS: atom_id res chain seq x y z
N MET A 1 0.07 71.18 -37.26
CA MET A 1 -1.17 71.33 -36.50
C MET A 1 -1.44 70.00 -35.94
N ASP A 2 -0.94 69.88 -34.82
CA ASP A 2 -1.34 69.38 -33.49
C ASP A 2 -1.62 67.86 -33.47
N ASP A 3 -0.69 67.07 -33.06
CA ASP A 3 -0.32 66.69 -31.69
C ASP A 3 -1.41 65.94 -30.94
N ASN A 4 -1.18 64.64 -30.74
CA ASN A 4 -1.19 64.10 -29.37
C ASN A 4 -0.67 62.67 -29.32
N ASP A 5 0.57 62.56 -28.90
CA ASP A 5 1.17 61.34 -28.38
C ASP A 5 0.57 61.05 -27.00
N GLN A 6 0.03 59.85 -26.80
CA GLN A 6 -0.16 59.27 -25.46
C GLN A 6 0.60 57.96 -25.39
N ASP A 7 1.76 58.04 -24.80
CA ASP A 7 2.66 56.98 -24.39
C ASP A 7 2.02 56.22 -23.22
N HIS A 8 1.57 54.95 -23.45
CA HIS A 8 1.21 54.00 -22.38
C HIS A 8 2.34 53.01 -22.23
N GLY A 9 3.27 53.33 -21.34
CA GLY A 9 4.32 52.42 -20.90
C GLY A 9 3.77 51.20 -20.20
N LEU A 10 3.80 50.07 -20.90
CA LEU A 10 3.58 48.75 -20.31
C LEU A 10 4.83 48.30 -19.56
N ARG A 11 4.81 48.46 -18.24
CA ARG A 11 5.80 47.83 -17.36
C ARG A 11 5.61 46.30 -17.39
N ALA A 12 6.53 45.62 -18.04
CA ALA A 12 6.67 44.20 -17.94
C ALA A 12 7.16 43.83 -16.53
N ARG A 13 6.28 43.31 -15.69
CA ARG A 13 6.70 42.65 -14.46
C ARG A 13 7.23 41.26 -14.84
N GLY A 14 8.51 41.09 -14.74
CA GLY A 14 9.16 39.80 -14.86
C GLY A 14 8.83 38.95 -13.63
N GLU A 15 7.90 38.06 -13.76
CA GLU A 15 7.69 36.99 -12.78
C GLU A 15 8.54 35.79 -13.17
N GLY A 16 9.63 35.62 -12.40
CA GLY A 16 10.46 34.44 -12.55
C GLY A 16 9.76 33.20 -12.04
N UNK A 17 9.24 32.40 -12.65
CA UNK A 17 8.81 31.40 -12.32
C UNK A 17 9.65 30.49 -12.05
N ASP A 18 10.10 30.40 -11.12
CA ASP A 18 10.80 29.25 -10.64
C ASP A 18 9.88 28.03 -10.80
N GLY A 19 10.03 27.38 -11.94
CA GLY A 19 9.24 26.21 -12.31
C GLY A 19 9.64 24.96 -11.55
N HIS A 20 9.44 24.95 -10.23
CA HIS A 20 9.42 23.70 -9.49
C HIS A 20 8.15 22.94 -9.86
N LEU A 21 8.31 21.75 -10.41
CA LEU A 21 7.25 20.78 -10.57
C LEU A 21 6.76 20.36 -9.17
N ILE A 22 5.87 21.18 -8.60
CA ILE A 22 5.15 20.81 -7.39
C ILE A 22 3.96 19.97 -7.83
N TRP A 23 4.05 18.67 -7.61
CA TRP A 23 2.92 17.78 -7.80
C TRP A 23 1.82 18.17 -6.80
N PRO A 24 0.55 18.18 -7.20
CA PRO A 24 -0.51 18.51 -6.28
C PRO A 24 -0.52 17.53 -5.12
N GLN A 25 -0.15 18.00 -3.94
CA GLN A 25 -0.42 17.27 -2.71
C GLN A 25 -1.93 17.32 -2.48
N ALA A 26 -2.53 16.18 -2.22
CA ALA A 26 -3.92 16.12 -1.83
C ALA A 26 -4.11 16.95 -0.55
N ASP A 27 -4.93 17.96 -0.62
CA ASP A 27 -5.24 18.85 0.49
C ASP A 27 -5.99 18.07 1.59
N PRO A 28 -5.47 17.96 2.81
CA PRO A 28 -6.12 17.17 3.85
C PRO A 28 -7.24 17.91 4.60
N SER A 29 -7.60 19.12 4.18
CA SER A 29 -8.58 19.89 4.93
C SER A 29 -9.88 20.12 4.15
N GLN A 30 -10.74 19.11 4.15
CA GLN A 30 -12.16 19.35 3.96
C GLN A 30 -12.86 19.02 5.29
N ASP A 31 -13.08 20.05 6.08
CA ASP A 31 -13.88 19.99 7.30
C ASP A 31 -15.33 19.62 6.97
N LEU A 32 -15.74 18.43 7.36
CA LEU A 32 -17.15 18.03 7.33
C LEU A 32 -17.89 18.68 8.52
N PRO A 33 -19.12 19.18 8.32
CA PRO A 33 -19.85 19.85 9.37
C PRO A 33 -20.17 18.91 10.55
N ARG A 34 -19.88 19.37 11.75
CA ARG A 34 -20.22 18.68 13.00
C ARG A 34 -21.74 18.75 13.22
N HIS A 35 -22.40 17.60 13.09
CA HIS A 35 -23.78 17.46 13.56
C HIS A 35 -23.79 17.30 15.10
N SER A 36 -24.40 18.25 15.77
CA SER A 36 -24.68 18.19 17.20
C SER A 36 -25.75 17.13 17.46
N THR A 37 -25.35 16.06 18.14
CA THR A 37 -26.30 15.06 18.64
C THR A 37 -26.80 15.45 20.03
N LEU A 38 -28.08 15.73 20.11
CA LEU A 38 -28.81 15.91 21.37
C LEU A 38 -28.83 14.57 22.12
N SER A 39 -28.26 14.54 23.32
CA SER A 39 -28.30 13.37 24.19
C SER A 39 -29.55 13.43 25.10
N LEU A 40 -30.42 12.47 24.92
CA LEU A 40 -31.52 12.20 25.84
C LEU A 40 -31.53 10.69 26.18
N SER A 41 -31.02 10.32 27.31
CA SER A 41 -31.58 9.21 28.10
C SER A 41 -30.92 9.08 29.46
N GLY A 42 -31.71 9.27 30.47
CA GLY A 42 -31.31 9.04 31.86
C GLY A 42 -31.11 7.55 32.14
N ARG A 43 -29.88 7.14 32.32
CA ARG A 43 -29.54 5.79 32.78
C ARG A 43 -29.40 5.83 34.31
N LYS A 44 -30.29 5.14 35.02
CA LYS A 44 -30.21 4.96 36.47
C LYS A 44 -28.85 4.40 36.90
N LYS A 45 -28.08 5.19 37.63
CA LYS A 45 -26.82 4.78 38.23
C LYS A 45 -27.09 3.70 39.29
N ARG A 46 -26.75 2.45 38.96
CA ARG A 46 -26.56 1.43 39.99
C ARG A 46 -25.36 1.84 40.83
N SER A 47 -25.57 2.09 42.12
CA SER A 47 -24.50 2.36 43.07
C SER A 47 -23.58 1.12 43.12
N ARG A 48 -22.40 1.23 42.54
CA ARG A 48 -21.33 0.25 42.76
C ARG A 48 -20.73 0.54 44.14
N ARG A 49 -20.89 -0.41 45.07
CA ARG A 49 -20.05 -0.46 46.26
C ARG A 49 -18.58 -0.33 45.84
N PRO A 50 -17.80 0.54 46.47
CA PRO A 50 -16.36 0.60 46.24
C PRO A 50 -15.71 -0.66 46.81
N SER A 51 -15.61 -1.71 46.00
CA SER A 51 -14.63 -2.75 46.29
C SER A 51 -13.26 -2.09 46.11
N SER A 52 -12.54 -1.88 47.18
CA SER A 52 -11.15 -1.46 47.12
C SER A 52 -10.43 -2.39 46.11
N PRO A 53 -9.74 -1.85 45.13
CA PRO A 53 -9.01 -2.71 44.21
C PRO A 53 -7.90 -3.38 45.04
N ALA A 54 -8.07 -4.67 45.31
CA ALA A 54 -6.98 -5.46 45.87
C ALA A 54 -5.79 -5.23 44.95
N ALA A 55 -4.79 -4.51 45.43
CA ALA A 55 -3.61 -4.17 44.67
C ALA A 55 -3.02 -5.48 44.14
N ARG A 56 -3.14 -5.69 42.83
CA ARG A 56 -2.57 -6.87 42.19
C ARG A 56 -1.08 -6.87 42.44
N HIS A 57 -0.66 -7.76 43.33
CA HIS A 57 0.75 -7.86 43.73
C HIS A 57 1.59 -8.21 42.50
N VAL A 58 2.30 -7.23 41.97
CA VAL A 58 3.18 -7.44 40.81
C VAL A 58 4.44 -8.16 41.35
N LYS A 59 4.65 -9.40 40.93
CA LYS A 59 5.77 -10.25 41.38
C LYS A 59 7.14 -9.59 41.18
N ASN A 60 7.28 -8.83 40.07
CA ASN A 60 8.52 -8.10 39.80
C ASN A 60 8.18 -6.70 39.25
N PRO A 61 8.08 -5.69 40.12
CA PRO A 61 7.75 -4.32 39.68
C PRO A 61 8.80 -3.72 38.72
N ALA A 62 10.08 -3.97 38.98
CA ALA A 62 11.19 -3.45 38.19
C ALA A 62 11.16 -4.01 36.74
N GLU A 63 10.99 -5.31 36.58
CA GLU A 63 10.82 -5.96 35.26
C GLU A 63 9.61 -5.40 34.53
N THR A 64 8.48 -5.28 35.27
CA THR A 64 7.25 -4.73 34.70
C THR A 64 7.42 -3.30 34.20
N ALA A 65 8.14 -2.47 34.96
CA ALA A 65 8.45 -1.10 34.58
C ALA A 65 9.34 -1.06 33.33
N ARG A 66 10.36 -1.92 33.25
CA ARG A 66 11.23 -2.02 32.08
C ARG A 66 10.45 -2.47 30.84
N VAL A 67 9.60 -3.50 30.96
CA VAL A 67 8.75 -3.98 29.83
C VAL A 67 7.77 -2.88 29.39
N ARG A 68 7.21 -2.11 30.31
CA ARG A 68 6.32 -0.98 29.97
C ARG A 68 7.07 0.09 29.16
N LYS A 69 8.31 0.38 29.54
CA LYS A 69 9.16 1.35 28.83
C LYS A 69 9.56 0.86 27.44
N LEU A 70 9.95 -0.41 27.30
CA LEU A 70 10.38 -1.04 26.06
C LEU A 70 9.20 -1.36 25.11
N GLY A 71 8.02 -1.60 25.66
CA GLY A 71 6.86 -2.14 24.95
C GLY A 71 6.94 -3.66 24.81
N ALA A 72 5.78 -4.31 24.82
CA ALA A 72 5.70 -5.74 24.52
C ALA A 72 5.84 -5.97 23.02
N CYS A 73 6.47 -7.07 22.62
CA CYS A 73 6.60 -7.42 21.20
C CYS A 73 5.24 -7.71 20.56
N ILE A 74 5.15 -7.59 19.25
CA ILE A 74 3.91 -7.75 18.44
C ILE A 74 3.16 -9.01 18.86
N LYS A 75 3.85 -10.15 18.87
CA LYS A 75 3.26 -11.45 19.24
C LYS A 75 2.69 -11.45 20.65
N CYS A 76 3.51 -11.07 21.67
CA CYS A 76 3.07 -11.09 23.06
C CYS A 76 1.91 -10.13 23.30
N ARG A 77 1.89 -9.00 22.59
CA ARG A 77 0.82 -8.01 22.66
C ARG A 77 -0.51 -8.59 22.15
N ILE A 78 -0.51 -9.24 21.00
CA ILE A 78 -1.70 -9.83 20.39
C ILE A 78 -2.17 -11.07 21.18
N GLU A 79 -1.24 -11.97 21.51
CA GLU A 79 -1.56 -13.25 22.17
C GLU A 79 -1.73 -13.14 23.70
N LYS A 80 -1.58 -11.92 24.25
CA LYS A 80 -1.71 -11.63 25.71
C LYS A 80 -0.71 -12.43 26.56
N LEU A 81 0.50 -12.63 26.02
CA LEU A 81 1.55 -13.34 26.73
C LEU A 81 2.40 -12.38 27.58
N LYS A 82 2.96 -12.91 28.68
CA LYS A 82 3.93 -12.14 29.46
C LYS A 82 5.19 -11.93 28.61
N CYS A 83 5.53 -10.68 28.33
CA CYS A 83 6.75 -10.31 27.62
C CYS A 83 7.81 -9.93 28.63
N SER A 84 9.03 -10.47 28.49
CA SER A 84 10.16 -10.05 29.32
C SER A 84 10.92 -8.88 28.69
N ASP A 85 11.81 -8.25 29.44
CA ASP A 85 12.59 -7.07 29.01
C ASP A 85 13.87 -7.44 28.20
N GLU A 86 14.14 -8.71 28.02
CA GLU A 86 15.25 -9.19 27.18
C GLU A 86 15.08 -8.82 25.73
N THR A 87 16.19 -8.74 24.97
CA THR A 87 16.22 -8.47 23.52
C THR A 87 15.23 -9.37 22.78
N VAL A 88 15.30 -10.68 23.05
CA VAL A 88 14.29 -11.65 22.62
C VAL A 88 13.58 -12.16 23.87
N CYS A 89 12.31 -11.88 23.98
CA CYS A 89 11.57 -12.22 25.20
C CYS A 89 11.44 -13.75 25.40
N VAL A 90 11.39 -14.18 26.66
CA VAL A 90 11.29 -15.59 27.06
C VAL A 90 10.15 -16.32 26.35
N SER A 91 8.99 -15.66 26.19
CA SER A 91 7.82 -16.25 25.50
C SER A 91 8.09 -16.53 24.02
N CYS A 92 8.93 -15.73 23.36
CA CYS A 92 9.33 -15.98 21.97
C CYS A 92 10.41 -17.05 21.88
N GLN A 93 11.40 -17.04 22.79
CA GLN A 93 12.46 -18.03 22.85
C GLN A 93 11.91 -19.44 23.01
N GLY A 94 10.98 -19.65 23.91
CA GLY A 94 10.36 -20.95 24.17
C GLY A 94 9.51 -21.53 23.03
N LYS A 95 9.23 -20.73 22.00
CA LYS A 95 8.31 -21.14 20.92
C LYS A 95 8.98 -21.31 19.56
N TYR A 96 10.07 -20.62 19.32
CA TYR A 96 10.79 -20.64 18.03
C TYR A 96 12.27 -20.96 18.27
N GLY A 97 12.89 -21.63 17.33
CA GLY A 97 14.33 -21.82 17.35
C GLY A 97 15.07 -20.47 17.33
N VAL A 98 16.29 -20.45 17.84
CA VAL A 98 17.05 -19.22 18.11
C VAL A 98 17.11 -18.25 16.92
N PRO A 99 17.43 -18.67 15.68
CA PRO A 99 17.49 -17.69 14.58
C PRO A 99 16.14 -17.04 14.29
N LEU A 100 15.05 -17.80 14.37
CA LEU A 100 13.72 -17.31 14.03
C LEU A 100 13.17 -16.36 15.10
N CYS A 101 13.41 -16.66 16.39
CA CYS A 101 12.91 -15.83 17.48
C CYS A 101 13.59 -14.45 17.51
N GLN A 102 14.86 -14.35 17.10
CA GLN A 102 15.58 -13.08 16.97
C GLN A 102 14.90 -12.17 15.93
N ARG A 103 14.42 -12.75 14.83
CA ARG A 103 13.74 -12.00 13.76
C ARG A 103 12.29 -11.62 14.11
N THR A 104 11.57 -12.51 14.80
CA THR A 104 10.13 -12.36 15.02
C THR A 104 9.75 -11.62 16.30
N CYS A 105 10.69 -11.48 17.26
CA CYS A 105 10.43 -10.77 18.51
C CYS A 105 10.60 -9.26 18.32
N LEU A 106 9.66 -8.65 17.59
CA LEU A 106 9.69 -7.23 17.22
C LEU A 106 8.84 -6.41 18.19
N ARG A 107 9.45 -5.36 18.80
CA ARG A 107 8.77 -4.48 19.76
C ARG A 107 8.20 -3.21 19.13
N LYS A 108 8.71 -2.83 17.96
CA LYS A 108 8.21 -1.68 17.19
C LYS A 108 6.81 -1.98 16.66
N THR A 109 6.01 -0.96 16.46
CA THR A 109 4.72 -1.08 15.78
C THR A 109 4.94 -1.26 14.27
N LEU A 110 3.91 -1.65 13.54
CA LEU A 110 4.00 -1.78 12.09
C LEU A 110 4.29 -0.42 11.44
N SER A 111 3.61 0.63 11.91
CA SER A 111 3.85 1.99 11.41
C SER A 111 5.26 2.51 11.72
N ASP A 112 5.84 2.15 12.87
CA ASP A 112 7.22 2.52 13.19
C ASP A 112 8.22 1.84 12.25
N LEU A 113 7.99 0.58 11.91
CA LEU A 113 8.81 -0.14 10.94
C LEU A 113 8.64 0.46 9.54
N ALA A 114 7.42 0.78 9.15
CA ALA A 114 7.10 1.34 7.83
C ALA A 114 7.79 2.70 7.59
N LYS A 115 8.00 3.51 8.61
CA LYS A 115 8.74 4.80 8.48
C LYS A 115 10.15 4.63 7.94
N HIS A 116 10.71 3.46 8.05
CA HIS A 116 12.08 3.16 7.60
C HIS A 116 12.13 2.35 6.32
N THR A 117 10.98 2.04 5.73
CA THR A 117 10.92 1.23 4.54
C THR A 117 11.11 2.05 3.25
N THR A 118 11.12 1.48 2.30
CA THR A 118 11.71 1.46 1.00
C THR A 118 11.08 2.32 -0.05
N PHE A 119 9.79 2.53 -0.01
CA PHE A 119 9.16 3.46 -0.93
C PHE A 119 9.60 4.90 -0.64
N VAL A 120 9.80 5.21 0.66
CA VAL A 120 10.27 6.52 1.11
C VAL A 120 11.77 6.70 0.88
N ARG A 121 12.58 5.65 1.04
CA ARG A 121 14.05 5.75 1.09
C ARG A 121 14.77 5.10 -0.09
N TYR A 122 14.06 4.59 -1.08
CA TYR A 122 14.71 3.95 -2.22
C TYR A 122 15.56 4.96 -3.00
N THR A 123 16.86 4.74 -3.00
CA THR A 123 17.87 5.58 -3.64
C THR A 123 18.80 4.76 -4.54
N GLY A 124 18.25 3.81 -5.28
CA GLY A 124 19.03 3.00 -6.21
C GLY A 124 19.47 3.78 -7.45
N LEU A 125 20.36 3.20 -8.24
CA LEU A 125 20.88 3.80 -9.47
C LEU A 125 19.74 4.27 -10.40
N ARG A 126 18.75 3.41 -10.60
CA ARG A 126 17.58 3.72 -11.42
C ARG A 126 16.81 4.93 -10.89
N TYR A 127 16.61 5.00 -9.57
CA TYR A 127 15.96 6.14 -8.93
C TYR A 127 16.72 7.44 -9.19
N ASN A 128 18.04 7.41 -9.04
CA ASN A 128 18.89 8.60 -9.27
C ASN A 128 18.81 9.05 -10.74
N GLN A 129 18.80 8.11 -11.68
CA GLN A 129 18.61 8.40 -13.11
C GLN A 129 17.23 9.03 -13.37
N GLU A 130 16.18 8.48 -12.79
CA GLU A 130 14.81 9.01 -12.91
C GLU A 130 14.72 10.43 -12.31
N GLN A 131 15.33 10.65 -11.14
CA GLN A 131 15.36 11.98 -10.51
C GLN A 131 16.14 12.98 -11.36
N ALA A 132 17.22 12.57 -12.00
CA ALA A 132 17.96 13.43 -12.92
C ALA A 132 17.10 13.83 -14.12
N LEU A 133 16.35 12.89 -14.69
CA LEU A 133 15.39 13.19 -15.76
C LEU A 133 14.32 14.19 -15.31
N LEU A 134 13.72 13.96 -14.14
CA LEU A 134 12.63 14.78 -13.61
C LEU A 134 13.07 16.23 -13.27
N ARG A 135 14.37 16.44 -13.04
CA ARG A 135 14.93 17.78 -12.82
C ARG A 135 15.14 18.56 -14.13
N THR A 136 15.00 17.90 -15.28
CA THR A 136 15.15 18.57 -16.58
C THR A 136 14.07 19.62 -16.75
N LYS A 137 14.48 20.88 -16.84
CA LYS A 137 13.56 21.98 -17.14
C LYS A 137 13.18 21.95 -18.61
N CYS A 138 11.90 21.98 -18.89
CA CYS A 138 11.38 21.87 -20.24
C CYS A 138 10.49 23.06 -20.59
N ALA A 139 10.71 23.63 -21.75
CA ALA A 139 9.79 24.58 -22.35
C ALA A 139 8.56 23.81 -22.89
N LEU A 140 7.39 24.37 -22.70
CA LEU A 140 6.15 23.80 -23.16
C LEU A 140 6.11 23.80 -24.71
N GLY A 141 6.06 22.63 -25.29
CA GLY A 141 5.84 22.46 -26.72
C GLY A 141 4.37 22.51 -27.08
N GLU A 142 4.09 22.46 -28.35
CA GLU A 142 2.74 22.48 -28.89
C GLU A 142 2.18 21.08 -29.12
N GLY A 143 0.86 20.98 -29.06
CA GLY A 143 0.11 19.80 -29.43
C GLY A 143 0.04 18.73 -28.34
N PHE A 144 -1.14 18.15 -28.26
CA PHE A 144 -1.45 17.00 -27.40
C PHE A 144 -1.63 15.76 -28.29
N ARG A 145 -1.12 14.61 -27.87
CA ARG A 145 -1.32 13.34 -28.57
C ARG A 145 -1.97 12.33 -27.65
N GLU A 146 -3.11 11.83 -28.07
CA GLU A 146 -3.80 10.75 -27.36
C GLU A 146 -3.04 9.44 -27.55
N VAL A 147 -2.78 8.77 -26.46
CA VAL A 147 -1.99 7.53 -26.43
C VAL A 147 -2.62 6.50 -25.50
N PHE A 148 -2.21 5.26 -25.67
CA PHE A 148 -2.63 4.14 -24.82
C PHE A 148 -1.38 3.47 -24.22
N LEU A 149 -1.31 3.40 -22.89
CA LEU A 149 -0.26 2.71 -22.16
C LEU A 149 -0.66 1.24 -21.96
N SER A 150 0.31 0.33 -22.02
CA SER A 150 0.11 -1.11 -21.89
C SER A 150 1.23 -1.76 -21.06
N PHE A 151 0.92 -2.88 -20.42
CA PHE A 151 1.91 -3.75 -19.78
C PHE A 151 2.61 -4.68 -20.78
N SER A 152 2.08 -4.81 -21.99
CA SER A 152 2.60 -5.73 -22.99
C SER A 152 2.80 -5.04 -24.34
N ASP A 153 3.85 -5.43 -25.04
CA ASP A 153 4.14 -4.98 -26.40
C ASP A 153 3.47 -5.89 -27.46
N ILE A 154 3.12 -7.10 -27.09
CA ILE A 154 2.66 -8.15 -28.01
C ILE A 154 1.14 -8.33 -27.91
N ASP A 155 0.60 -8.24 -26.70
CA ASP A 155 -0.81 -8.54 -26.45
C ASP A 155 -1.71 -7.34 -26.74
N LEU A 156 -2.28 -7.30 -27.93
CA LEU A 156 -3.21 -6.25 -28.35
C LEU A 156 -4.51 -6.25 -27.55
N GLN A 157 -4.82 -7.35 -26.86
CA GLN A 157 -5.99 -7.46 -25.99
C GLN A 157 -5.68 -7.05 -24.53
N SER A 158 -4.41 -6.77 -24.23
CA SER A 158 -4.01 -6.29 -22.91
C SER A 158 -4.72 -4.96 -22.60
N PRO A 159 -5.32 -4.82 -21.43
CA PRO A 159 -5.97 -3.57 -21.03
C PRO A 159 -5.03 -2.37 -21.13
N THR A 160 -5.53 -1.27 -21.66
CA THR A 160 -4.75 -0.06 -21.85
C THR A 160 -5.27 1.09 -21.01
N LEU A 161 -4.35 1.93 -20.56
CA LEU A 161 -4.66 3.22 -19.94
C LEU A 161 -4.62 4.31 -21.02
N LYS A 162 -5.79 4.88 -21.32
CA LYS A 162 -5.89 6.03 -22.22
C LYS A 162 -5.38 7.27 -21.51
N THR A 163 -4.44 7.99 -22.12
CA THR A 163 -3.86 9.20 -21.58
C THR A 163 -3.39 10.13 -22.71
N VAL A 164 -2.73 11.22 -22.34
CA VAL A 164 -2.28 12.23 -23.30
C VAL A 164 -0.80 12.54 -23.06
N PHE A 165 -0.03 12.62 -24.14
CA PHE A 165 1.36 13.07 -24.11
C PHE A 165 1.46 14.45 -24.76
N ARG A 166 2.48 15.21 -24.31
CA ARG A 166 2.86 16.49 -24.86
C ARG A 166 4.33 16.49 -25.20
N LYS A 167 4.67 17.04 -26.36
CA LYS A 167 6.07 17.32 -26.71
C LYS A 167 6.54 18.56 -25.99
N CYS A 168 7.73 18.51 -25.46
CA CYS A 168 8.41 19.61 -24.77
C CYS A 168 9.84 19.68 -25.28
N HIS A 169 10.54 20.77 -25.00
CA HIS A 169 11.97 20.91 -25.34
C HIS A 169 12.76 21.22 -24.08
N SER A 170 13.81 20.45 -23.86
CA SER A 170 14.73 20.67 -22.75
C SER A 170 15.38 22.06 -22.88
N LEU A 171 15.31 22.86 -21.81
CA LEU A 171 15.92 24.19 -21.78
C LEU A 171 17.45 24.15 -21.76
N SER A 172 18.03 23.01 -21.38
CA SER A 172 19.49 22.88 -21.27
C SER A 172 20.17 22.56 -22.59
N ASN A 173 19.52 21.75 -23.46
CA ASN A 173 20.13 21.26 -24.69
C ASN A 173 19.19 21.24 -25.90
N GLY A 174 17.98 21.76 -25.76
CA GLY A 174 16.99 21.80 -26.84
C GLY A 174 16.40 20.45 -27.25
N ALA A 175 16.79 19.35 -26.59
CA ALA A 175 16.33 18.01 -26.95
C ALA A 175 14.81 17.86 -26.78
N GLU A 176 14.16 17.15 -27.70
CA GLU A 176 12.75 16.84 -27.57
C GLU A 176 12.52 15.87 -26.40
N VAL A 177 11.60 16.23 -25.53
CA VAL A 177 11.16 15.43 -24.38
C VAL A 177 9.66 15.23 -24.48
N ILE A 178 9.20 14.03 -24.22
CA ILE A 178 7.76 13.72 -24.13
C ILE A 178 7.38 13.61 -22.66
N ALA A 179 6.35 14.36 -22.24
CA ALA A 179 5.91 14.49 -20.84
C ALA A 179 4.39 14.42 -20.75
N PHE A 180 3.87 14.16 -19.55
CA PHE A 180 2.45 14.35 -19.28
C PHE A 180 2.13 15.86 -19.22
N PRO A 181 1.01 16.31 -19.83
CA PRO A 181 0.51 17.66 -19.54
C PRO A 181 0.17 17.78 -18.05
N ARG A 182 0.54 18.90 -17.42
CA ARG A 182 0.35 19.10 -15.96
C ARG A 182 -1.13 18.92 -15.51
N ASP A 183 -2.05 19.32 -16.36
CA ASP A 183 -3.49 19.24 -16.10
C ASP A 183 -4.10 17.88 -16.48
N ARG A 184 -3.34 16.98 -17.07
CA ARG A 184 -3.81 15.68 -17.58
C ARG A 184 -2.93 14.51 -17.15
N VAL A 185 -2.32 14.63 -16.01
CA VAL A 185 -1.55 13.55 -15.38
C VAL A 185 -2.54 12.45 -14.95
N PRO A 186 -2.22 11.16 -15.19
CA PRO A 186 -3.12 10.07 -14.76
C PRO A 186 -3.43 10.12 -13.27
N LEU A 187 -4.71 10.02 -12.93
CA LEU A 187 -5.18 9.98 -11.55
C LEU A 187 -4.90 8.60 -10.94
N HIS A 188 -4.70 8.56 -9.63
CA HIS A 188 -4.49 7.30 -8.89
C HIS A 188 -5.63 6.30 -9.16
N SER A 189 -6.88 6.76 -9.20
CA SER A 189 -8.04 5.91 -9.48
C SER A 189 -7.98 5.27 -10.87
N GLN A 190 -7.53 6.02 -11.88
CA GLN A 190 -7.36 5.50 -13.24
C GLN A 190 -6.25 4.45 -13.31
N LEU A 191 -5.16 4.66 -12.56
CA LEU A 191 -4.06 3.70 -12.48
C LEU A 191 -4.51 2.40 -11.79
N VAL A 192 -5.28 2.51 -10.70
CA VAL A 192 -5.85 1.34 -10.01
C VAL A 192 -6.78 0.56 -10.96
N GLU A 193 -7.71 1.25 -11.60
CA GLU A 193 -8.67 0.64 -12.54
C GLU A 193 -7.95 -0.08 -13.70
N TRP A 194 -6.91 0.54 -14.25
CA TRP A 194 -6.09 -0.06 -15.31
C TRP A 194 -5.46 -1.39 -14.85
N VAL A 195 -4.85 -1.38 -13.64
CA VAL A 195 -4.23 -2.60 -13.09
C VAL A 195 -5.29 -3.66 -12.75
N GLU A 196 -6.46 -3.27 -12.26
CA GLU A 196 -7.58 -4.20 -12.00
C GLU A 196 -7.99 -4.92 -13.29
N HIS A 197 -8.13 -4.19 -14.37
CA HIS A 197 -8.43 -4.76 -15.69
C HIS A 197 -7.29 -5.70 -16.14
N GLN A 198 -6.03 -5.32 -15.90
CA GLN A 198 -4.87 -6.15 -16.23
C GLN A 198 -4.88 -7.48 -15.46
N ILE A 199 -5.16 -7.44 -14.15
CA ILE A 199 -5.27 -8.64 -13.29
C ILE A 199 -6.34 -9.60 -13.84
N LEU A 200 -7.50 -9.06 -14.22
CA LEU A 200 -8.60 -9.85 -14.77
C LEU A 200 -8.23 -10.44 -16.13
N ALA A 201 -7.60 -9.66 -17.01
CA ALA A 201 -7.16 -10.12 -18.32
C ALA A 201 -6.10 -11.23 -18.20
N GLU A 202 -5.11 -11.06 -17.31
CA GLU A 202 -4.08 -12.08 -17.03
C GLU A 202 -4.70 -13.37 -16.49
N ARG A 203 -5.71 -13.26 -15.64
CA ARG A 203 -6.44 -14.41 -15.12
C ARG A 203 -7.19 -15.14 -16.24
N HIS A 204 -7.91 -14.43 -17.09
CA HIS A 204 -8.63 -15.02 -18.23
C HIS A 204 -7.68 -15.69 -19.22
N ALA A 205 -6.49 -15.12 -19.41
CA ALA A 205 -5.45 -15.69 -20.28
C ALA A 205 -4.66 -16.84 -19.59
N GLY A 206 -4.97 -17.20 -18.34
CA GLY A 206 -4.25 -18.22 -17.59
C GLY A 206 -2.83 -17.85 -17.16
N ARG A 207 -2.47 -16.56 -17.24
CA ARG A 207 -1.13 -16.06 -16.84
C ARG A 207 -1.05 -15.68 -15.37
N HIS A 208 -2.19 -15.42 -14.74
CA HIS A 208 -2.29 -15.16 -13.30
C HIS A 208 -3.16 -16.26 -12.69
N TYR A 209 -2.54 -17.15 -11.93
CA TYR A 209 -3.17 -18.35 -11.41
C TYR A 209 -2.69 -18.65 -9.97
N GLY A 210 -3.28 -19.66 -9.37
CA GLY A 210 -2.93 -20.12 -8.03
C GLY A 210 -3.51 -19.22 -6.94
N PHE A 211 -2.95 -19.35 -5.75
CA PHE A 211 -3.47 -18.73 -4.54
C PHE A 211 -3.46 -17.21 -4.61
N GLU A 212 -2.40 -16.63 -5.16
CA GLU A 212 -2.27 -15.17 -5.30
C GLU A 212 -3.38 -14.59 -6.19
N ALA A 213 -3.64 -15.22 -7.33
CA ALA A 213 -4.71 -14.81 -8.25
C ALA A 213 -6.09 -14.92 -7.60
N THR A 214 -6.29 -15.97 -6.80
CA THR A 214 -7.54 -16.18 -6.06
C THR A 214 -7.77 -15.06 -5.05
N ILE A 215 -6.74 -14.69 -4.29
CA ILE A 215 -6.79 -13.59 -3.32
C ILE A 215 -7.08 -12.25 -4.04
N ASP A 216 -6.36 -11.96 -5.12
CA ASP A 216 -6.56 -10.70 -5.88
C ASP A 216 -8.00 -10.60 -6.42
N THR A 217 -8.53 -11.71 -6.94
CA THR A 217 -9.92 -11.76 -7.45
C THR A 217 -10.95 -11.60 -6.32
N PHE A 218 -10.74 -12.27 -5.19
CA PHE A 218 -11.64 -12.13 -4.03
C PHE A 218 -11.70 -10.66 -3.57
N ILE A 219 -10.55 -10.02 -3.43
CA ILE A 219 -10.47 -8.63 -2.98
C ILE A 219 -11.18 -7.70 -3.98
N LEU A 220 -10.96 -7.88 -5.28
CA LEU A 220 -11.64 -7.12 -6.34
C LEU A 220 -13.17 -7.20 -6.20
N LYS A 221 -13.69 -8.41 -6.04
CA LYS A 221 -15.13 -8.64 -5.87
C LYS A 221 -15.65 -8.05 -4.56
N TYR A 222 -14.89 -8.19 -3.48
CA TYR A 222 -15.23 -7.62 -2.17
C TYR A 222 -15.35 -6.09 -2.26
N ILE A 223 -14.39 -5.43 -2.91
CA ILE A 223 -14.37 -3.97 -3.07
C ILE A 223 -15.58 -3.51 -3.92
N LYS A 224 -15.86 -4.22 -5.02
CA LYS A 224 -17.00 -3.91 -5.90
C LYS A 224 -18.35 -4.09 -5.19
N ALA A 225 -18.48 -5.12 -4.37
CA ALA A 225 -19.68 -5.35 -3.56
C ALA A 225 -19.89 -4.24 -2.51
N GLY A 226 -18.81 -3.65 -2.01
CA GLY A 226 -18.86 -2.58 -1.00
C GLY A 226 -19.19 -1.19 -1.54
N THR A 227 -19.46 -1.05 -2.84
CA THR A 227 -19.89 0.24 -3.42
C THR A 227 -21.41 0.44 -3.33
N SER A 228 -22.16 -0.62 -3.03
CA SER A 228 -23.60 -0.51 -2.80
C SER A 228 -23.89 -0.13 -1.34
N ARG A 229 -25.15 0.04 -1.00
CA ARG A 229 -25.68 0.63 0.24
C ARG A 229 -25.23 -0.04 1.56
N THR A 230 -24.51 -1.14 1.50
CA THR A 230 -24.02 -1.86 2.70
C THR A 230 -22.54 -1.59 2.97
N ALA A 231 -22.23 -1.13 4.17
CA ALA A 231 -20.85 -0.92 4.62
C ALA A 231 -20.22 -2.27 4.99
N LEU A 232 -19.47 -2.86 4.05
CA LEU A 232 -18.74 -4.10 4.30
C LEU A 232 -17.62 -3.91 5.35
N PRO A 233 -17.35 -4.93 6.18
CA PRO A 233 -16.31 -4.85 7.21
C PRO A 233 -14.95 -4.43 6.65
N GLN A 234 -14.33 -3.42 7.25
CA GLN A 234 -12.98 -2.92 6.92
C GLN A 234 -12.79 -2.51 5.46
N ILE A 235 -13.85 -2.20 4.73
CA ILE A 235 -13.80 -1.92 3.29
C ILE A 235 -12.78 -0.81 2.93
N ARG A 236 -12.65 0.22 3.79
CA ARG A 236 -11.71 1.33 3.56
C ARG A 236 -10.26 0.87 3.61
N LEU A 237 -9.91 0.08 4.64
CA LEU A 237 -8.55 -0.46 4.80
C LEU A 237 -8.24 -1.45 3.68
N ILE A 238 -9.18 -2.33 3.37
CA ILE A 238 -9.02 -3.35 2.30
C ILE A 238 -8.81 -2.68 0.94
N ARG A 239 -9.60 -1.63 0.64
CA ARG A 239 -9.43 -0.84 -0.59
C ARG A 239 -8.04 -0.21 -0.64
N LYS A 240 -7.56 0.35 0.47
CA LYS A 240 -6.24 0.98 0.55
C LYS A 240 -5.11 -0.04 0.34
N ILE A 241 -5.24 -1.24 0.89
CA ILE A 241 -4.27 -2.35 0.67
C ILE A 241 -4.26 -2.75 -0.82
N HIS A 242 -5.44 -2.85 -1.41
CA HIS A 242 -5.56 -3.19 -2.83
C HIS A 242 -4.99 -2.08 -3.73
N GLU A 243 -5.25 -0.81 -3.42
CA GLU A 243 -4.63 0.33 -4.11
C GLU A 243 -3.10 0.22 -4.07
N MET A 244 -2.54 -0.05 -2.90
CA MET A 244 -1.10 -0.27 -2.72
C MET A 244 -0.58 -1.40 -3.62
N ARG A 245 -1.30 -2.52 -3.64
CA ARG A 245 -0.99 -3.68 -4.50
C ARG A 245 -0.97 -3.30 -5.98
N CYS A 246 -1.97 -2.56 -6.45
CA CYS A 246 -2.07 -2.09 -7.83
C CYS A 246 -0.92 -1.13 -8.17
N MET A 247 -0.66 -0.15 -7.32
CA MET A 247 0.45 0.79 -7.51
C MET A 247 1.80 0.06 -7.54
N TYR A 248 1.99 -0.92 -6.67
CA TYR A 248 3.21 -1.73 -6.64
C TYR A 248 3.42 -2.47 -7.96
N ARG A 249 2.39 -3.00 -8.58
CA ARG A 249 2.50 -3.69 -9.89
C ARG A 249 3.03 -2.75 -10.99
N ILE A 250 2.59 -1.49 -11.01
CA ILE A 250 3.12 -0.48 -11.96
C ILE A 250 4.57 -0.13 -11.59
N TRP A 251 4.84 0.12 -10.31
CA TRP A 251 6.17 0.53 -9.83
C TRP A 251 7.25 -0.52 -10.13
N ARG A 252 6.89 -1.79 -10.01
CA ARG A 252 7.79 -2.94 -10.20
C ARG A 252 8.20 -3.17 -11.65
N VAL A 253 7.32 -2.88 -12.59
CA VAL A 253 7.54 -3.21 -14.01
C VAL A 253 8.71 -2.41 -14.59
N ASP A 254 9.66 -3.10 -15.22
CA ASP A 254 10.84 -2.47 -15.81
C ASP A 254 10.53 -1.73 -17.09
N THR A 255 9.64 -2.26 -17.91
CA THR A 255 9.27 -1.67 -19.20
C THR A 255 7.76 -1.64 -19.34
N LEU A 256 7.22 -0.46 -19.51
CA LEU A 256 5.85 -0.25 -19.96
C LEU A 256 5.90 0.17 -21.42
N TYR A 257 4.80 -0.01 -22.12
CA TYR A 257 4.69 0.26 -23.54
C TYR A 257 3.60 1.29 -23.80
N TRP A 258 3.67 1.92 -24.97
CA TRP A 258 2.65 2.85 -25.42
C TRP A 258 2.43 2.74 -26.91
N ARG A 259 1.26 3.15 -27.38
CA ARG A 259 0.95 3.28 -28.78
C ARG A 259 0.08 4.50 -29.03
N HIS A 260 0.15 5.03 -30.23
CA HIS A 260 -0.80 6.05 -30.68
C HIS A 260 -2.19 5.44 -30.87
N ALA A 261 -3.22 6.29 -30.77
CA ALA A 261 -4.60 5.89 -31.00
C ALA A 261 -4.82 5.30 -32.40
N GLN A 262 -4.00 5.73 -33.36
CA GLN A 262 -4.15 5.37 -34.79
C GLN A 262 -3.25 4.21 -35.22
N THR A 263 -2.44 3.65 -34.33
CA THR A 263 -1.49 2.58 -34.69
C THR A 263 -1.66 1.36 -33.76
N SER A 264 -1.35 0.20 -34.30
CA SER A 264 -1.27 -1.04 -33.51
C SER A 264 0.12 -1.31 -32.95
N HIS A 265 1.13 -0.56 -33.41
CA HIS A 265 2.52 -0.76 -32.98
C HIS A 265 2.77 -0.19 -31.59
N HIS A 266 3.27 -1.04 -30.70
CA HIS A 266 3.68 -0.66 -29.34
C HIS A 266 5.17 -0.32 -29.33
N SER A 267 5.53 0.75 -28.61
CA SER A 267 6.91 1.16 -28.36
C SER A 267 7.16 1.22 -26.86
N PRO A 268 8.40 1.01 -26.40
CA PRO A 268 8.73 1.22 -25.01
C PRO A 268 8.41 2.66 -24.59
N LEU A 269 7.92 2.80 -23.35
CA LEU A 269 7.54 4.10 -22.81
C LEU A 269 8.77 5.04 -22.76
N PRO A 270 8.64 6.30 -23.25
CA PRO A 270 9.77 7.24 -23.16
C PRO A 270 10.28 7.39 -21.73
N PRO A 271 11.62 7.46 -21.54
CA PRO A 271 12.20 7.46 -20.18
C PRO A 271 11.67 8.55 -19.25
N PHE A 272 11.40 9.73 -19.77
CA PHE A 272 10.86 10.84 -18.96
C PHE A 272 9.43 10.53 -18.47
N ILE A 273 8.56 10.06 -19.35
CA ILE A 273 7.18 9.62 -19.00
C ILE A 273 7.23 8.50 -17.97
N HIS A 274 8.14 7.53 -18.17
CA HIS A 274 8.28 6.40 -17.25
C HIS A 274 8.69 6.92 -15.85
N ALA A 275 9.63 7.86 -15.79
CA ALA A 275 10.06 8.49 -14.54
C ALA A 275 8.90 9.25 -13.86
N GLU A 276 8.12 10.03 -14.65
CA GLU A 276 6.93 10.73 -14.13
C GLU A 276 5.91 9.75 -13.56
N LEU A 277 5.59 8.69 -14.29
CA LEU A 277 4.62 7.67 -13.85
C LEU A 277 5.09 6.98 -12.58
N ARG A 278 6.38 6.61 -12.50
CA ARG A 278 6.95 6.00 -11.30
C ARG A 278 6.94 6.95 -10.10
N GLN A 279 7.11 8.24 -10.32
CA GLN A 279 7.02 9.24 -9.25
C GLN A 279 5.59 9.37 -8.72
N ILE A 280 4.59 9.38 -9.62
CA ILE A 280 3.16 9.39 -9.26
C ILE A 280 2.85 8.16 -8.39
N VAL A 281 3.23 6.99 -8.88
CA VAL A 281 3.00 5.70 -8.23
C VAL A 281 3.73 5.62 -6.88
N LYS A 282 4.98 6.10 -6.81
CA LYS A 282 5.76 6.13 -5.57
C LYS A 282 5.06 6.97 -4.50
N SER A 283 4.57 8.15 -4.87
CA SER A 283 3.82 9.02 -3.95
C SER A 283 2.56 8.31 -3.40
N ALA A 284 1.83 7.60 -4.26
CA ALA A 284 0.66 6.80 -3.85
C ALA A 284 1.07 5.67 -2.90
N LEU A 285 2.16 4.95 -3.20
CA LEU A 285 2.68 3.86 -2.37
C LEU A 285 3.06 4.35 -0.96
N GLU A 286 3.76 5.49 -0.86
CA GLU A 286 4.14 6.10 0.42
C GLU A 286 2.92 6.46 1.26
N SER A 287 1.89 7.04 0.63
CA SER A 287 0.64 7.38 1.31
C SER A 287 -0.10 6.13 1.78
N CYS A 288 -0.25 5.14 0.90
CA CYS A 288 -0.90 3.86 1.23
C CYS A 288 -0.17 3.16 2.38
N GLU A 289 1.14 3.06 2.31
CA GLU A 289 1.96 2.40 3.34
C GLU A 289 1.73 3.02 4.72
N ARG A 290 1.81 4.34 4.81
CA ARG A 290 1.57 5.09 6.05
C ARG A 290 0.17 4.81 6.60
N ASP A 291 -0.86 4.95 5.77
CA ASP A 291 -2.25 4.81 6.18
C ASP A 291 -2.57 3.37 6.60
N ILE A 292 -2.13 2.40 5.83
CA ILE A 292 -2.36 0.96 6.09
C ILE A 292 -1.76 0.56 7.45
N PHE A 293 -0.50 0.90 7.70
CA PHE A 293 0.16 0.44 8.93
C PHE A 293 -0.32 1.19 10.17
N ASN A 294 -0.72 2.44 10.04
CA ASN A 294 -1.42 3.16 11.12
C ASN A 294 -2.76 2.50 11.48
N GLU A 295 -3.51 2.04 10.48
CA GLU A 295 -4.78 1.32 10.72
C GLU A 295 -4.54 -0.08 11.30
N LEU A 296 -3.56 -0.82 10.78
CA LEU A 296 -3.22 -2.16 11.29
C LEU A 296 -2.75 -2.14 12.74
N ASP A 297 -2.03 -1.08 13.15
CA ASP A 297 -1.59 -0.93 14.55
C ASP A 297 -2.76 -0.87 15.54
N LYS A 298 -3.95 -0.47 15.11
CA LYS A 298 -5.16 -0.49 15.94
C LYS A 298 -5.54 -1.91 16.36
N PHE A 299 -5.16 -2.92 15.57
CA PHE A 299 -5.39 -4.33 15.87
C PHE A 299 -4.28 -4.99 16.70
N LEU A 300 -3.22 -4.24 17.05
CA LEU A 300 -2.22 -4.69 18.02
C LEU A 300 -2.76 -4.72 19.47
N LYS A 301 -4.00 -4.32 19.67
CA LYS A 301 -4.69 -4.37 20.97
C LYS A 301 -5.08 -5.81 21.34
N PRO A 302 -5.26 -6.09 22.64
CA PRO A 302 -5.65 -7.44 23.09
C PRO A 302 -6.99 -7.95 22.52
N SER A 303 -7.88 -7.07 22.08
CA SER A 303 -9.13 -7.46 21.43
C SER A 303 -8.89 -8.06 20.03
N GLY A 304 -7.77 -7.72 19.40
CA GLY A 304 -7.41 -8.21 18.07
C GLY A 304 -8.38 -7.77 16.98
N ILE A 305 -8.46 -8.58 15.92
CA ILE A 305 -9.37 -8.37 14.80
C ILE A 305 -10.74 -8.95 15.18
N PRO A 306 -11.83 -8.15 15.14
CA PRO A 306 -13.19 -8.66 15.42
C PRO A 306 -13.57 -9.80 14.49
N ALA A 307 -14.42 -10.73 14.96
CA ALA A 307 -14.81 -11.93 14.21
C ALA A 307 -15.34 -11.60 12.80
N LYS A 308 -16.21 -10.61 12.70
CA LYS A 308 -16.80 -10.17 11.41
C LYS A 308 -15.76 -9.66 10.41
N ASP A 309 -14.65 -9.11 10.91
CA ASP A 309 -13.60 -8.48 10.09
C ASP A 309 -12.52 -9.50 9.65
N ARG A 310 -12.45 -10.67 10.28
CA ARG A 310 -11.33 -11.62 10.12
C ARG A 310 -11.15 -12.14 8.71
N ALA A 311 -12.24 -12.60 8.06
CA ALA A 311 -12.11 -13.21 6.72
C ALA A 311 -11.66 -12.20 5.66
N PRO A 312 -12.29 -11.02 5.52
CA PRO A 312 -11.80 -10.04 4.55
C PRO A 312 -10.41 -9.50 4.89
N MET A 313 -10.10 -9.30 6.18
CA MET A 313 -8.76 -8.89 6.61
C MET A 313 -7.71 -9.98 6.35
N TRP A 314 -8.08 -11.25 6.45
CA TRP A 314 -7.21 -12.37 6.10
C TRP A 314 -6.74 -12.26 4.64
N ALA A 315 -7.66 -12.06 3.72
CA ALA A 315 -7.34 -11.91 2.29
C ALA A 315 -6.48 -10.67 2.03
N ALA A 316 -6.83 -9.54 2.65
CA ALA A 316 -6.07 -8.29 2.50
C ALA A 316 -4.63 -8.42 3.04
N LEU A 317 -4.45 -9.11 4.17
CA LEU A 317 -3.11 -9.38 4.71
C LEU A 317 -2.28 -10.25 3.75
N TRP A 318 -2.90 -11.17 3.03
CA TRP A 318 -2.18 -11.93 1.99
C TRP A 318 -1.70 -11.03 0.85
N GLN A 319 -2.49 -10.04 0.44
CA GLN A 319 -2.01 -9.06 -0.56
C GLN A 319 -0.77 -8.30 -0.05
N LEU A 320 -0.75 -7.90 1.23
CA LEU A 320 0.43 -7.28 1.83
C LEU A 320 1.62 -8.24 1.88
N ILE A 321 1.39 -9.49 2.28
CA ILE A 321 2.43 -10.53 2.35
C ILE A 321 3.07 -10.72 0.97
N PHE A 322 2.27 -10.86 -0.08
CA PHE A 322 2.78 -11.01 -1.46
C PHE A 322 3.58 -9.76 -1.87
N THR A 323 3.05 -8.58 -1.62
CA THR A 323 3.69 -7.32 -2.00
C THR A 323 5.06 -7.16 -1.31
N PHE A 324 5.12 -7.35 0.00
CA PHE A 324 6.37 -7.17 0.75
C PHE A 324 7.37 -8.32 0.57
N LYS A 325 6.90 -9.54 0.32
CA LYS A 325 7.76 -10.67 -0.07
C LYS A 325 8.47 -10.36 -1.39
N ASP A 326 7.70 -9.97 -2.39
CA ASP A 326 8.21 -9.66 -3.73
C ASP A 326 9.15 -8.44 -3.69
N LEU A 327 8.78 -7.40 -2.94
CA LEU A 327 9.61 -6.21 -2.75
C LEU A 327 10.95 -6.56 -2.08
N THR A 328 10.92 -7.41 -1.05
CA THR A 328 12.15 -7.88 -0.37
C THR A 328 13.06 -8.60 -1.37
N GLN A 329 12.49 -9.45 -2.20
CA GLN A 329 13.23 -10.18 -3.22
C GLN A 329 13.80 -9.24 -4.28
N THR A 330 13.03 -8.28 -4.75
CA THR A 330 13.46 -7.26 -5.72
C THR A 330 14.70 -6.51 -5.21
N PHE A 331 14.71 -6.10 -3.93
CA PHE A 331 15.87 -5.41 -3.36
C PHE A 331 17.08 -6.32 -3.20
N LYS A 332 16.88 -7.59 -2.84
CA LYS A 332 17.97 -8.57 -2.76
C LYS A 332 18.62 -8.79 -4.13
N GLU A 333 17.83 -8.91 -5.17
CA GLU A 333 18.30 -9.07 -6.55
C GLU A 333 19.03 -7.81 -7.02
N ALA A 334 18.47 -6.63 -6.79
CA ALA A 334 19.09 -5.36 -7.12
C ALA A 334 20.44 -5.18 -6.38
N GLY A 335 20.51 -5.57 -5.12
CA GLY A 335 21.75 -5.53 -4.33
C GLY A 335 22.83 -6.45 -4.85
N ARG A 336 22.46 -7.61 -5.39
CA ARG A 336 23.43 -8.55 -6.02
C ARG A 336 24.00 -8.01 -7.31
N LEU A 337 23.20 -7.27 -8.08
CA LEU A 337 23.60 -6.72 -9.39
C LEU A 337 24.44 -5.45 -9.26
N ALA A 338 24.20 -4.66 -8.22
CA ALA A 338 24.84 -3.36 -8.01
C ALA A 338 25.93 -3.47 -6.95
N ASN A 339 27.14 -3.97 -7.23
CA ASN A 339 28.26 -4.01 -6.27
C ASN A 339 28.00 -3.20 -4.97
N VAL A 340 27.22 -3.75 -4.12
CA VAL A 340 26.72 -3.34 -2.81
C VAL A 340 26.82 -1.85 -2.45
N HIS A 341 25.81 -1.09 -2.84
CA HIS A 341 25.64 0.27 -2.29
C HIS A 341 24.98 0.12 -0.89
N PRO A 342 25.55 0.72 0.18
CA PRO A 342 25.02 0.57 1.55
C PRO A 342 23.54 0.91 1.71
N ALA A 343 23.01 1.80 0.88
CA ALA A 343 21.60 2.15 0.88
C ALA A 343 20.69 0.96 0.53
N PHE A 344 21.14 0.05 -0.33
CA PHE A 344 20.37 -1.16 -0.67
C PHE A 344 20.27 -2.12 0.51
N ASP A 345 21.35 -2.27 1.28
CA ASP A 345 21.33 -3.12 2.48
C ASP A 345 20.36 -2.57 3.51
N ALA A 346 20.35 -1.27 3.72
CA ALA A 346 19.42 -0.61 4.64
C ALA A 346 17.97 -0.80 4.18
N CYS A 347 17.70 -0.62 2.89
CA CYS A 347 16.36 -0.82 2.31
C CYS A 347 15.92 -2.29 2.42
N THR A 348 16.80 -3.23 2.09
CA THR A 348 16.54 -4.67 2.18
C THR A 348 16.23 -5.06 3.63
N THR A 349 17.06 -4.61 4.56
CA THR A 349 16.89 -4.90 6.00
C THR A 349 15.56 -4.34 6.52
N ALA A 350 15.24 -3.09 6.21
CA ALA A 350 14.00 -2.45 6.66
C ALA A 350 12.76 -3.15 6.09
N THR A 351 12.80 -3.50 4.79
CA THR A 351 11.69 -4.21 4.12
C THR A 351 11.51 -5.61 4.70
N GLU A 352 12.61 -6.31 4.94
CA GLU A 352 12.60 -7.65 5.55
C GLU A 352 12.03 -7.60 6.96
N GLN A 353 12.40 -6.61 7.76
CA GLN A 353 11.84 -6.42 9.10
C GLN A 353 10.32 -6.18 9.05
N LEU A 354 9.87 -5.33 8.13
CA LEU A 354 8.44 -5.07 7.96
C LEU A 354 7.69 -6.31 7.46
N TYR A 355 8.26 -7.04 6.50
CA TYR A 355 7.70 -8.31 6.01
C TYR A 355 7.54 -9.30 7.17
N VAL A 356 8.57 -9.49 7.99
CA VAL A 356 8.54 -10.38 9.15
C VAL A 356 7.50 -9.90 10.18
N ALA A 357 7.36 -8.59 10.37
CA ALA A 357 6.36 -8.02 11.27
C ALA A 357 4.94 -8.31 10.77
N ILE A 358 4.68 -8.17 9.46
CA ILE A 358 3.40 -8.52 8.83
C ILE A 358 3.11 -10.01 9.02
N MET A 359 4.10 -10.88 8.81
CA MET A 359 3.97 -12.32 9.01
C MET A 359 3.69 -12.67 10.47
N SER A 360 4.36 -11.98 11.41
CA SER A 360 4.13 -12.17 12.87
C SER A 360 2.73 -11.71 13.27
N PHE A 361 2.29 -10.58 12.75
CA PHE A 361 0.94 -10.06 12.94
C PHE A 361 -0.10 -11.05 12.40
N TYR A 362 0.07 -11.51 11.16
CA TYR A 362 -0.79 -12.50 10.51
C TYR A 362 -0.84 -13.79 11.34
N GLY A 363 0.33 -14.36 11.69
CA GLY A 363 0.42 -15.61 12.44
C GLY A 363 -0.24 -15.53 13.81
N SER A 364 -0.12 -14.40 14.50
CA SER A 364 -0.74 -14.20 15.82
C SER A 364 -2.26 -14.11 15.77
N HIS A 365 -2.82 -13.59 14.67
CA HIS A 365 -4.29 -13.48 14.50
C HIS A 365 -4.91 -14.74 13.89
N TYR A 366 -4.21 -15.44 13.01
CA TYR A 366 -4.79 -16.51 12.16
C TYR A 366 -4.18 -17.89 12.41
N ARG A 367 -3.45 -18.06 13.51
CA ARG A 367 -2.79 -19.32 13.86
C ARG A 367 -3.76 -20.48 14.07
N GLN A 368 -4.92 -20.19 14.65
CA GLN A 368 -5.95 -21.21 14.88
C GLN A 368 -6.92 -21.23 13.70
N ALA A 369 -7.00 -22.36 13.02
CA ALA A 369 -7.93 -22.55 11.90
C ALA A 369 -9.39 -22.31 12.31
N SER A 370 -9.73 -22.58 13.58
CA SER A 370 -11.04 -22.30 14.16
C SER A 370 -11.43 -20.80 14.05
N ASN A 371 -10.45 -19.89 14.19
CA ASN A 371 -10.72 -18.46 14.11
C ASN A 371 -11.25 -18.03 12.73
N LEU A 372 -10.76 -18.68 11.67
CA LEU A 372 -11.19 -18.37 10.31
C LEU A 372 -12.56 -19.01 10.01
N LYS A 373 -12.79 -20.24 10.51
CA LYS A 373 -14.08 -20.93 10.38
C LYS A 373 -15.23 -20.14 11.02
N VAL A 374 -15.01 -19.64 12.25
CA VAL A 374 -15.99 -18.78 12.95
C VAL A 374 -16.24 -17.50 12.16
N SER A 375 -15.18 -16.90 11.60
CA SER A 375 -15.31 -15.67 10.79
C SER A 375 -16.14 -15.90 9.54
N LEU A 376 -15.98 -17.04 8.87
CA LEU A 376 -16.77 -17.41 7.70
C LEU A 376 -18.26 -17.58 8.07
N GLN A 377 -18.53 -18.21 9.21
CA GLN A 377 -19.90 -18.35 9.72
C GLN A 377 -20.54 -16.98 10.01
N CYS A 378 -19.76 -16.02 10.54
CA CYS A 378 -20.24 -14.64 10.76
C CYS A 378 -20.56 -13.93 9.45
N LEU A 379 -19.84 -14.22 8.38
CA LEU A 379 -20.11 -13.64 7.06
C LEU A 379 -21.38 -14.24 6.42
N ASP A 380 -21.66 -15.50 6.72
CA ASP A 380 -22.85 -16.18 6.18
C ASP A 380 -24.17 -15.62 6.69
N SER A 381 -24.20 -15.04 7.88
CA SER A 381 -25.47 -14.72 8.54
C SER A 381 -26.05 -13.34 8.24
N THR A 382 -25.26 -12.32 7.87
CA THR A 382 -25.82 -10.95 7.89
C THR A 382 -25.26 -9.93 6.88
N HIS A 383 -24.16 -10.17 6.17
CA HIS A 383 -23.46 -9.06 5.53
C HIS A 383 -22.98 -9.27 4.09
N MET A 384 -23.23 -10.42 3.48
CA MET A 384 -22.83 -10.63 2.08
C MET A 384 -24.05 -10.74 1.17
N PRO A 385 -24.21 -9.81 0.21
CA PRO A 385 -25.42 -9.73 -0.61
C PRO A 385 -25.51 -10.76 -1.74
N SER A 386 -24.56 -11.66 -1.92
CA SER A 386 -24.68 -12.66 -2.99
C SER A 386 -24.13 -14.04 -2.60
N SER A 387 -24.86 -15.05 -3.04
CA SER A 387 -24.46 -16.48 -2.96
C SER A 387 -23.12 -16.75 -3.64
N THR A 388 -22.78 -16.00 -4.67
CA THR A 388 -21.53 -16.08 -5.42
C THR A 388 -20.31 -15.76 -4.53
N LEU A 389 -20.39 -14.70 -3.72
CA LEU A 389 -19.31 -14.31 -2.81
C LEU A 389 -19.08 -15.38 -1.72
N ARG A 390 -20.16 -16.04 -1.26
CA ARG A 390 -20.07 -17.15 -0.27
C ARG A 390 -19.35 -18.36 -0.86
N HIS A 391 -19.66 -18.72 -2.09
CA HIS A 391 -19.03 -19.83 -2.79
C HIS A 391 -17.53 -19.59 -2.96
N GLU A 392 -17.16 -18.37 -3.41
CA GLU A 392 -15.76 -18.00 -3.63
C GLU A 392 -14.94 -17.93 -2.34
N VAL A 393 -15.53 -17.47 -1.23
CA VAL A 393 -14.87 -17.51 0.08
C VAL A 393 -14.63 -18.97 0.50
N GLY A 394 -15.57 -19.86 0.21
CA GLY A 394 -15.42 -21.30 0.42
C GLY A 394 -14.28 -21.88 -0.40
N ASP A 395 -14.20 -21.54 -1.68
CA ASP A 395 -13.18 -22.02 -2.61
C ASP A 395 -11.78 -21.49 -2.22
N ILE A 396 -11.68 -20.23 -1.85
CA ILE A 396 -10.44 -19.65 -1.32
C ILE A 396 -9.97 -20.41 -0.09
N PHE A 397 -10.91 -20.78 0.77
CA PHE A 397 -10.60 -21.50 2.00
C PHE A 397 -10.10 -22.91 1.72
N GLN A 398 -10.71 -23.60 0.76
CA GLN A 398 -10.30 -24.94 0.31
C GLN A 398 -8.89 -24.87 -0.32
N HIS A 399 -8.63 -23.88 -1.18
CA HIS A 399 -7.33 -23.66 -1.79
C HIS A 399 -6.25 -23.34 -0.75
N ALA A 400 -6.52 -22.44 0.19
CA ALA A 400 -5.61 -22.11 1.28
C ALA A 400 -5.26 -23.30 2.17
N ARG A 401 -6.20 -24.24 2.32
CA ARG A 401 -6.01 -25.46 3.09
C ARG A 401 -5.05 -26.42 2.37
N HIS A 402 -5.15 -26.53 1.06
CA HIS A 402 -4.26 -27.36 0.22
C HIS A 402 -2.85 -26.76 0.14
N GLU A 403 -2.73 -25.47 0.00
CA GLU A 403 -1.42 -24.80 -0.14
C GLU A 403 -0.66 -24.62 1.18
N ARG A 404 -1.31 -24.83 2.34
CA ARG A 404 -0.60 -24.88 3.63
C ARG A 404 0.56 -25.89 3.64
N GLY A 405 0.47 -26.94 2.82
CA GLY A 405 1.55 -27.88 2.62
C GLY A 405 2.79 -27.30 1.96
N ALA A 406 2.58 -26.38 1.01
CA ALA A 406 3.66 -25.74 0.26
C ALA A 406 4.31 -24.57 1.02
N PHE A 407 3.62 -23.98 1.99
CA PHE A 407 4.13 -22.86 2.80
C PHE A 407 4.75 -23.27 4.14
N ARG A 408 4.93 -24.56 4.39
CA ARG A 408 5.60 -25.06 5.62
C ARG A 408 7.10 -24.75 5.67
N MET A 409 7.65 -24.07 4.70
CA MET A 409 9.09 -23.76 4.63
C MET A 409 9.45 -22.34 5.10
N PHE A 410 8.66 -21.79 6.07
CA PHE A 410 9.04 -20.54 6.75
C PHE A 410 8.85 -20.66 8.25
#